data_0dcef7fba17dd606464dbb41ed07c253
#
_entry.id   0dcef7fba17dd606464dbb41ed07c253
#
_cell.length_a   1.000
_cell.length_b   1.000
_cell.length_c   1.000
_cell.angle_alpha   90.00
_cell.angle_beta   90.00
_cell.angle_gamma   90.00
#
_symmetry.space_group_name_H-M   'P 1'
#
loop_
_entity.id
_entity.type
_entity.pdbx_description
1 polymer ?
#
loop_
_entity_poly.entity_id
_entity_poly.type
_entity_poly.pdbx_seq_one_letter_code
_entity_poly.pdbx_strand_id
1 'polypeptide(L)'
;AASGGASEDIRPHAIGEYAQSVLARERIFEYGSLHYGTKVTLFRLSYAIALRYGVLYDIASKVYAEQPIALENGCFNCIWQGDANELAIRSLICAESPAKKLNVTGPEIVGVRWAAEEFGKRFGKTPAFIGVEAPDAYLENASLCHQLFGYPTVTLRQMLDWQAEWILDGGSTLNKPTHFEERKGSY
;
A
#
# COMPACT_ATOMS: atom_id res chain seq x y z
N ALA A 1 -4.34 -3.26 -15.30
CA ALA A 1 -5.29 -2.53 -14.46
C ALA A 1 -5.88 -1.38 -15.25
N ALA A 2 -7.19 -1.09 -15.08
CA ALA A 2 -7.74 0.17 -15.55
C ALA A 2 -6.93 1.30 -14.91
N SER A 3 -6.75 2.42 -15.61
CA SER A 3 -6.03 3.58 -15.11
C SER A 3 -6.60 3.96 -13.73
N GLY A 4 -5.77 3.92 -12.69
CA GLY A 4 -6.16 4.22 -11.31
C GLY A 4 -6.36 3.02 -10.39
N GLY A 5 -6.20 1.79 -10.85
CA GLY A 5 -6.30 0.58 -10.01
C GLY A 5 -7.69 -0.04 -9.91
N ALA A 6 -7.82 -1.06 -9.08
CA ALA A 6 -9.07 -1.80 -8.83
C ALA A 6 -10.01 -1.00 -7.93
N SER A 7 -11.26 -0.76 -8.38
CA SER A 7 -12.32 -0.17 -7.55
C SER A 7 -12.93 -1.21 -6.59
N GLU A 8 -13.77 -0.75 -5.67
CA GLU A 8 -14.47 -1.58 -4.69
C GLU A 8 -15.38 -2.65 -5.32
N ASP A 9 -15.85 -2.41 -6.55
CA ASP A 9 -16.76 -3.32 -7.27
C ASP A 9 -16.03 -4.48 -7.95
N ILE A 10 -14.71 -4.39 -8.12
CA ILE A 10 -13.94 -5.45 -8.75
C ILE A 10 -13.86 -6.64 -7.78
N ARG A 11 -14.20 -7.82 -8.33
CA ARG A 11 -14.09 -9.07 -7.57
C ARG A 11 -12.63 -9.37 -7.27
N PRO A 12 -12.25 -9.55 -5.99
CA PRO A 12 -10.89 -9.90 -5.63
C PRO A 12 -10.45 -11.23 -6.26
N HIS A 13 -9.23 -11.25 -6.78
CA HIS A 13 -8.56 -12.45 -7.27
C HIS A 13 -7.38 -12.78 -6.34
N ALA A 14 -7.67 -13.56 -5.29
CA ALA A 14 -6.69 -13.88 -4.27
C ALA A 14 -5.76 -15.00 -4.74
N ILE A 15 -4.45 -14.74 -4.79
CA ILE A 15 -3.40 -15.69 -5.12
C ILE A 15 -2.56 -15.96 -3.87
N GLY A 16 -2.39 -17.23 -3.52
CA GLY A 16 -1.65 -17.67 -2.33
C GLY A 16 -2.45 -17.62 -1.04
N GLU A 17 -1.93 -18.25 0.00
CA GLU A 17 -2.63 -18.50 1.27
C GLU A 17 -2.94 -17.20 2.03
N TYR A 18 -2.01 -16.26 2.04
CA TYR A 18 -2.22 -14.98 2.69
C TYR A 18 -3.41 -14.22 2.08
N ALA A 19 -3.43 -14.06 0.76
CA ALA A 19 -4.51 -13.36 0.06
C ALA A 19 -5.85 -14.09 0.23
N GLN A 20 -5.87 -15.43 0.20
CA GLN A 20 -7.06 -16.24 0.48
C GLN A 20 -7.57 -16.03 1.90
N SER A 21 -6.69 -15.99 2.91
CA SER A 21 -7.09 -15.75 4.30
C SER A 21 -7.69 -14.35 4.50
N VAL A 22 -7.14 -13.32 3.85
CA VAL A 22 -7.68 -11.95 3.88
C VAL A 22 -9.07 -11.91 3.24
N LEU A 23 -9.23 -12.56 2.08
CA LEU A 23 -10.53 -12.65 1.41
C LEU A 23 -11.56 -13.43 2.26
N ALA A 24 -11.15 -14.52 2.89
CA ALA A 24 -12.02 -15.30 3.78
C ALA A 24 -12.50 -14.46 4.96
N ARG A 25 -11.61 -13.65 5.59
CA ARG A 25 -11.98 -12.70 6.63
C ARG A 25 -13.04 -11.70 6.14
N GLU A 26 -12.84 -11.10 4.96
CA GLU A 26 -13.81 -10.16 4.38
C GLU A 26 -15.19 -10.83 4.21
N ARG A 27 -15.22 -12.07 3.70
CA ARG A 27 -16.46 -12.85 3.51
C ARG A 27 -17.21 -13.13 4.81
N ILE A 28 -16.50 -13.40 5.90
CA ILE A 28 -17.13 -13.61 7.21
C ILE A 28 -17.82 -12.32 7.68
N PHE A 29 -17.19 -11.15 7.51
CA PHE A 29 -17.82 -9.88 7.86
C PHE A 29 -18.99 -9.51 6.94
N GLU A 30 -18.90 -9.79 5.63
CA GLU A 30 -20.03 -9.65 4.70
C GLU A 30 -21.22 -10.52 5.14
N TYR A 31 -20.97 -11.77 5.48
CA TYR A 31 -21.99 -12.69 5.98
C TYR A 31 -22.65 -12.18 7.26
N GLY A 32 -21.85 -11.78 8.25
CA GLY A 32 -22.36 -11.24 9.51
C GLY A 32 -23.16 -9.95 9.32
N SER A 33 -22.72 -9.08 8.44
CA SER A 33 -23.45 -7.87 8.08
C SER A 33 -24.82 -8.20 7.49
N LEU A 34 -24.85 -9.10 6.50
CA LEU A 34 -26.10 -9.46 5.80
C LEU A 34 -27.10 -10.21 6.68
N HIS A 35 -26.63 -11.17 7.51
CA HIS A 35 -27.52 -12.05 8.28
C HIS A 35 -27.95 -11.48 9.63
N TYR A 36 -27.12 -10.66 10.25
CA TYR A 36 -27.39 -10.11 11.58
C TYR A 36 -27.66 -8.59 11.57
N GLY A 37 -27.64 -7.97 10.38
CA GLY A 37 -27.84 -6.51 10.27
C GLY A 37 -26.70 -5.68 10.89
N THR A 38 -25.54 -6.29 11.15
CA THR A 38 -24.38 -5.58 11.71
C THR A 38 -23.84 -4.61 10.67
N LYS A 39 -23.75 -3.33 11.04
CA LYS A 39 -23.15 -2.31 10.17
C LYS A 39 -21.63 -2.49 10.10
N VAL A 40 -21.08 -2.60 8.89
CA VAL A 40 -19.67 -2.89 8.64
C VAL A 40 -19.13 -2.00 7.54
N THR A 41 -17.91 -1.48 7.74
CA THR A 41 -17.05 -0.97 6.66
C THR A 41 -15.91 -1.98 6.46
N LEU A 42 -15.80 -2.53 5.26
CA LEU A 42 -14.69 -3.37 4.86
C LEU A 42 -13.55 -2.46 4.40
N PHE A 43 -12.65 -2.15 5.32
CA PHE A 43 -11.54 -1.23 5.12
C PHE A 43 -10.38 -1.94 4.41
N ARG A 44 -10.28 -1.74 3.09
CA ARG A 44 -9.26 -2.33 2.22
C ARG A 44 -8.09 -1.38 2.13
N LEU A 45 -7.05 -1.65 2.91
CA LEU A 45 -5.86 -0.82 2.99
C LEU A 45 -4.75 -1.38 2.10
N SER A 46 -4.18 -0.52 1.25
CA SER A 46 -3.01 -0.85 0.44
C SER A 46 -1.81 0.01 0.84
N TYR A 47 -0.68 -0.65 1.14
CA TYR A 47 0.63 -0.10 1.45
C TYR A 47 0.63 1.11 2.39
N ALA A 48 0.24 0.89 3.64
CA ALA A 48 0.45 1.89 4.70
C ALA A 48 1.95 2.02 5.02
N ILE A 49 2.46 3.26 4.98
CA ILE A 49 3.87 3.59 5.17
C ILE A 49 4.12 4.06 6.59
N ALA A 50 5.06 3.42 7.26
CA ALA A 50 5.68 3.90 8.50
C ALA A 50 7.19 3.93 8.33
N LEU A 51 7.90 4.77 9.10
CA LEU A 51 9.36 4.94 8.94
C LEU A 51 10.15 3.66 9.19
N ARG A 52 9.61 2.75 10.01
CA ARG A 52 10.24 1.47 10.38
C ARG A 52 9.86 0.28 9.49
N TYR A 53 8.89 0.49 8.58
CA TYR A 53 8.30 -0.58 7.78
C TYR A 53 7.50 -0.01 6.61
N GLY A 54 7.49 -0.70 5.51
CA GLY A 54 6.69 -0.36 4.33
C GLY A 54 7.52 -0.39 3.04
N VAL A 55 6.85 -0.33 1.91
CA VAL A 55 7.49 -0.42 0.59
C VAL A 55 8.55 0.68 0.39
N LEU A 56 8.31 1.90 0.89
CA LEU A 56 9.30 2.97 0.82
C LEU A 56 10.54 2.67 1.68
N TYR A 57 10.36 2.06 2.87
CA TYR A 57 11.50 1.61 3.68
C TYR A 57 12.32 0.55 2.96
N ASP A 58 11.67 -0.45 2.36
CA ASP A 58 12.36 -1.54 1.65
C ASP A 58 13.16 -1.01 0.45
N ILE A 59 12.57 -0.11 -0.35
CA ILE A 59 13.26 0.51 -1.48
C ILE A 59 14.43 1.37 -0.99
N ALA A 60 14.19 2.26 -0.02
CA ALA A 60 15.21 3.19 0.49
C ALA A 60 16.38 2.46 1.14
N SER A 61 16.12 1.42 1.94
CA SER A 61 17.17 0.62 2.59
C SER A 61 18.04 -0.13 1.58
N LYS A 62 17.44 -0.69 0.51
CA LYS A 62 18.19 -1.32 -0.59
C LYS A 62 19.05 -0.31 -1.33
N VAL A 63 18.54 0.89 -1.65
CA VAL A 63 19.35 1.96 -2.27
C VAL A 63 20.50 2.36 -1.35
N TYR A 64 20.23 2.58 -0.06
CA TYR A 64 21.24 2.98 0.90
C TYR A 64 22.34 1.93 1.06
N ALA A 65 21.98 0.65 1.08
CA ALA A 65 22.90 -0.48 1.16
C ALA A 65 23.49 -0.91 -0.21
N GLU A 66 23.20 -0.18 -1.30
CA GLU A 66 23.65 -0.49 -2.67
C GLU A 66 23.25 -1.91 -3.14
N GLN A 67 22.12 -2.38 -2.63
CA GLN A 67 21.53 -3.66 -3.03
C GLN A 67 20.59 -3.49 -4.23
N PRO A 68 20.51 -4.49 -5.11
CA PRO A 68 19.62 -4.40 -6.27
C PRO A 68 18.15 -4.46 -5.87
N ILE A 69 17.33 -3.71 -6.61
CA ILE A 69 15.88 -3.62 -6.43
C ILE A 69 15.21 -4.40 -7.56
N ALA A 70 14.34 -5.33 -7.19
CA ALA A 70 13.54 -6.10 -8.12
C ALA A 70 12.43 -5.23 -8.74
N LEU A 71 12.22 -5.34 -10.05
CA LEU A 71 11.28 -4.52 -10.82
C LEU A 71 10.01 -5.25 -11.25
N GLU A 72 9.83 -6.52 -10.88
CA GLU A 72 8.70 -7.35 -11.31
C GLU A 72 7.35 -6.73 -10.93
N ASN A 73 7.27 -6.00 -9.82
CA ASN A 73 6.13 -5.16 -9.47
C ASN A 73 6.53 -3.70 -9.69
N GLY A 74 6.37 -3.21 -10.92
CA GLY A 74 6.93 -1.94 -11.39
C GLY A 74 6.34 -0.68 -10.75
N CYS A 75 5.15 -0.75 -10.14
CA CYS A 75 4.53 0.39 -9.47
C CYS A 75 3.60 -0.05 -8.31
N PHE A 76 3.33 0.89 -7.44
CA PHE A 76 2.45 0.75 -6.28
C PHE A 76 1.75 2.08 -5.97
N ASN A 77 0.73 2.04 -5.13
CA ASN A 77 0.23 3.23 -4.44
C ASN A 77 0.32 3.02 -2.92
N CYS A 78 0.50 4.11 -2.19
CA CYS A 78 0.72 4.03 -0.75
C CYS A 78 0.18 5.26 -0.01
N ILE A 79 -0.04 5.11 1.29
CA ILE A 79 -0.56 6.15 2.18
C ILE A 79 0.28 6.20 3.47
N TRP A 80 0.44 7.37 4.06
CA TRP A 80 1.02 7.48 5.39
C TRP A 80 0.18 6.75 6.44
N GLN A 81 0.84 6.00 7.34
CA GLN A 81 0.16 5.22 8.39
C GLN A 81 -0.75 6.08 9.29
N GLY A 82 -0.35 7.33 9.57
CA GLY A 82 -1.16 8.25 10.37
C GLY A 82 -2.47 8.62 9.67
N ASP A 83 -2.41 8.96 8.38
CA ASP A 83 -3.60 9.25 7.58
C ASP A 83 -4.50 8.00 7.46
N ALA A 84 -3.90 6.81 7.27
CA ALA A 84 -4.65 5.56 7.23
C ALA A 84 -5.39 5.28 8.55
N ASN A 85 -4.75 5.55 9.69
CA ASN A 85 -5.38 5.38 11.01
C ASN A 85 -6.54 6.38 11.22
N GLU A 86 -6.37 7.64 10.82
CA GLU A 86 -7.45 8.63 10.84
C GLU A 86 -8.63 8.18 9.98
N LEU A 87 -8.36 7.75 8.74
CA LEU A 87 -9.39 7.26 7.83
C LEU A 87 -10.10 6.02 8.36
N ALA A 88 -9.38 5.12 9.06
CA ALA A 88 -9.99 3.95 9.69
C ALA A 88 -11.05 4.36 10.73
N ILE A 89 -10.73 5.34 11.58
CA ILE A 89 -11.68 5.87 12.58
C ILE A 89 -12.85 6.58 11.89
N ARG A 90 -12.56 7.44 10.92
CA ARG A 90 -13.60 8.20 10.18
C ARG A 90 -14.52 7.28 9.37
N SER A 91 -14.02 6.16 8.87
CA SER A 91 -14.80 5.20 8.08
C SER A 91 -15.95 4.53 8.86
N LEU A 92 -15.94 4.61 10.19
CA LEU A 92 -17.03 4.09 11.02
C LEU A 92 -18.38 4.76 10.71
N ILE A 93 -18.38 6.02 10.27
CA ILE A 93 -19.63 6.72 9.87
C ILE A 93 -20.23 6.16 8.57
N CYS A 94 -19.45 5.43 7.79
CA CYS A 94 -19.86 4.81 6.53
C CYS A 94 -20.31 3.36 6.71
N ALA A 95 -20.28 2.83 7.95
CA ALA A 95 -20.65 1.44 8.19
C ALA A 95 -22.14 1.21 7.88
N GLU A 96 -22.40 0.24 7.03
CA GLU A 96 -23.72 -0.11 6.50
C GLU A 96 -23.99 -1.61 6.59
N SER A 97 -25.23 -2.01 6.41
CA SER A 97 -25.65 -3.39 6.19
C SER A 97 -26.56 -3.43 4.94
N PRO A 98 -26.16 -4.14 3.89
CA PRO A 98 -24.93 -4.94 3.70
C PRO A 98 -23.64 -4.12 3.81
N ALA A 99 -22.54 -4.83 4.16
CA ALA A 99 -21.24 -4.21 4.42
C ALA A 99 -20.76 -3.32 3.25
N LYS A 100 -20.32 -2.10 3.58
CA LYS A 100 -19.73 -1.18 2.61
C LYS A 100 -18.24 -1.47 2.45
N LYS A 101 -17.79 -1.57 1.20
CA LYS A 101 -16.37 -1.68 0.85
C LYS A 101 -15.78 -0.28 0.70
N LEU A 102 -14.53 -0.11 1.16
CA LEU A 102 -13.80 1.14 1.07
C LEU A 102 -12.33 0.87 0.83
N ASN A 103 -11.84 1.18 -0.36
CA ASN A 103 -10.41 1.14 -0.66
C ASN A 103 -9.72 2.36 -0.08
N VAL A 104 -8.56 2.13 0.56
CA VAL A 104 -7.80 3.19 1.23
C VAL A 104 -6.33 3.10 0.85
N THR A 105 -5.87 4.11 0.14
CA THR A 105 -4.47 4.31 -0.25
C THR A 105 -4.26 5.76 -0.67
N GLY A 106 -3.03 6.16 -0.99
CA GLY A 106 -2.75 7.47 -1.58
C GLY A 106 -3.18 7.55 -3.05
N PRO A 107 -3.31 8.76 -3.58
CA PRO A 107 -3.80 9.00 -4.93
C PRO A 107 -2.75 8.74 -6.02
N GLU A 108 -1.45 8.74 -5.67
CA GLU A 108 -0.37 8.61 -6.65
C GLU A 108 -0.09 7.15 -7.01
N ILE A 109 0.18 6.92 -8.29
CA ILE A 109 0.80 5.70 -8.77
C ILE A 109 2.31 5.93 -8.81
N VAL A 110 3.03 5.25 -7.95
CA VAL A 110 4.47 5.45 -7.72
C VAL A 110 5.25 4.36 -8.45
N GLY A 111 6.12 4.76 -9.39
CA GLY A 111 7.05 3.81 -10.01
C GLY A 111 8.14 3.39 -9.03
N VAL A 112 8.43 2.08 -8.94
CA VAL A 112 9.51 1.55 -8.08
C VAL A 112 10.86 2.15 -8.49
N ARG A 113 11.14 2.18 -9.78
CA ARG A 113 12.35 2.80 -10.34
C ARG A 113 12.46 4.28 -9.96
N TRP A 114 11.40 5.03 -10.17
CA TRP A 114 11.36 6.45 -9.83
C TRP A 114 11.59 6.69 -8.32
N ALA A 115 10.94 5.92 -7.46
CA ALA A 115 11.13 6.03 -6.01
C ALA A 115 12.58 5.72 -5.61
N ALA A 116 13.19 4.69 -6.19
CA ALA A 116 14.59 4.36 -5.97
C ALA A 116 15.55 5.48 -6.42
N GLU A 117 15.29 6.08 -7.59
CA GLU A 117 16.06 7.22 -8.10
C GLU A 117 15.92 8.44 -7.21
N GLU A 118 14.72 8.72 -6.66
CA GLU A 118 14.48 9.78 -5.70
C GLU A 118 15.25 9.54 -4.38
N PHE A 119 15.31 8.30 -3.89
CA PHE A 119 16.18 7.95 -2.76
C PHE A 119 17.67 8.05 -3.11
N GLY A 120 18.04 7.61 -4.31
CA GLY A 120 19.41 7.76 -4.81
C GLY A 120 19.92 9.19 -4.76
N LYS A 121 19.08 10.15 -5.19
CA LYS A 121 19.40 11.60 -5.10
C LYS A 121 19.62 12.06 -3.66
N ARG A 122 18.79 11.58 -2.71
CA ARG A 122 18.89 11.94 -1.29
C ARG A 122 20.12 11.34 -0.59
N PHE A 123 20.52 10.13 -1.00
CA PHE A 123 21.66 9.43 -0.44
C PHE A 123 22.98 9.67 -1.19
N GLY A 124 22.95 10.34 -2.34
CA GLY A 124 24.12 10.48 -3.21
C GLY A 124 24.58 9.13 -3.80
N LYS A 125 23.65 8.20 -4.05
CA LYS A 125 23.91 6.84 -4.54
C LYS A 125 23.14 6.55 -5.82
N THR A 126 23.68 5.65 -6.65
CA THR A 126 23.00 5.20 -7.87
C THR A 126 22.30 3.88 -7.60
N PRO A 127 20.97 3.79 -7.74
CA PRO A 127 20.24 2.54 -7.56
C PRO A 127 20.62 1.49 -8.60
N ALA A 128 20.72 0.23 -8.18
CA ALA A 128 20.85 -0.91 -9.06
C ALA A 128 19.50 -1.64 -9.18
N PHE A 129 19.21 -2.17 -10.36
CA PHE A 129 17.93 -2.84 -10.65
C PHE A 129 18.16 -4.24 -11.20
N ILE A 130 17.24 -5.16 -10.88
CA ILE A 130 17.17 -6.50 -11.44
C ILE A 130 15.75 -6.80 -11.92
N GLY A 131 15.63 -7.72 -12.87
CA GLY A 131 14.34 -8.08 -13.47
C GLY A 131 13.82 -7.05 -14.46
N VAL A 132 12.57 -7.24 -14.88
CA VAL A 132 11.88 -6.41 -15.87
C VAL A 132 10.50 -6.04 -15.29
N GLU A 133 10.09 -4.81 -15.50
CA GLU A 133 8.78 -4.31 -15.10
C GLU A 133 7.68 -5.12 -15.80
N ALA A 134 6.77 -5.70 -15.03
CA ALA A 134 5.61 -6.37 -15.58
C ALA A 134 4.63 -5.35 -16.20
N PRO A 135 3.82 -5.77 -17.18
CA PRO A 135 2.86 -4.88 -17.84
C PRO A 135 1.67 -4.49 -16.95
N ASP A 136 1.57 -5.06 -15.77
CA ASP A 136 0.51 -4.83 -14.78
C ASP A 136 1.07 -4.72 -13.36
N ALA A 137 0.29 -4.16 -12.44
CA ALA A 137 0.65 -4.00 -11.04
C ALA A 137 -0.59 -4.13 -10.14
N TYR A 138 -0.37 -4.42 -8.87
CA TYR A 138 -1.41 -4.40 -7.83
C TYR A 138 -1.65 -2.95 -7.38
N LEU A 139 -2.71 -2.35 -7.91
CA LEU A 139 -3.10 -0.97 -7.60
C LEU A 139 -4.54 -0.93 -7.15
N GLU A 140 -4.82 -0.12 -6.13
CA GLU A 140 -6.16 0.15 -5.64
C GLU A 140 -6.62 1.55 -6.02
N ASN A 141 -7.88 1.66 -6.40
CA ASN A 141 -8.53 2.94 -6.64
C ASN A 141 -9.26 3.40 -5.36
N ALA A 142 -8.73 4.42 -4.70
CA ALA A 142 -9.30 4.99 -3.49
C ALA A 142 -10.15 6.25 -3.75
N SER A 143 -10.65 6.45 -4.97
CA SER A 143 -11.42 7.64 -5.34
C SER A 143 -12.65 7.83 -4.46
N LEU A 144 -13.33 6.74 -4.06
CA LEU A 144 -14.48 6.82 -3.15
C LEU A 144 -14.05 7.35 -1.77
N CYS A 145 -12.94 6.86 -1.22
CA CYS A 145 -12.41 7.35 0.05
C CYS A 145 -12.06 8.84 -0.03
N HIS A 146 -11.39 9.27 -1.10
CA HIS A 146 -11.04 10.67 -1.30
C HIS A 146 -12.26 11.58 -1.47
N GLN A 147 -13.33 11.11 -2.10
CA GLN A 147 -14.60 11.85 -2.19
C GLN A 147 -15.28 12.01 -0.83
N LEU A 148 -15.24 10.97 0.01
CA LEU A 148 -15.88 10.98 1.32
C LEU A 148 -15.12 11.77 2.38
N PHE A 149 -13.79 11.69 2.37
CA PHE A 149 -12.95 12.16 3.47
C PHE A 149 -11.88 13.17 3.09
N GLY A 150 -11.70 13.46 1.81
CA GLY A 150 -10.60 14.26 1.29
C GLY A 150 -9.34 13.43 1.02
N TYR A 151 -8.32 14.08 0.48
CA TYR A 151 -7.03 13.45 0.22
C TYR A 151 -6.22 13.27 1.51
N PRO A 152 -5.28 12.30 1.56
CA PRO A 152 -4.31 12.20 2.63
C PRO A 152 -3.57 13.52 2.86
N THR A 153 -3.22 13.82 4.11
CA THR A 153 -2.55 15.08 4.47
C THR A 153 -1.04 15.02 4.26
N VAL A 154 -0.45 13.83 4.38
CA VAL A 154 0.97 13.60 4.15
C VAL A 154 1.22 13.26 2.69
N THR A 155 1.99 14.10 2.02
CA THR A 155 2.33 13.94 0.61
C THR A 155 3.38 12.84 0.38
N LEU A 156 3.43 12.28 -0.82
CA LEU A 156 4.48 11.33 -1.21
C LEU A 156 5.89 11.93 -1.01
N ARG A 157 6.08 13.20 -1.34
CA ARG A 157 7.37 13.88 -1.14
C ARG A 157 7.79 13.88 0.34
N GLN A 158 6.88 14.22 1.24
CA GLN A 158 7.15 14.18 2.69
C GLN A 158 7.52 12.77 3.16
N MET A 159 6.79 11.74 2.69
CA MET A 159 7.13 10.35 3.02
C MET A 159 8.54 9.98 2.55
N LEU A 160 8.94 10.39 1.33
CA LEU A 160 10.29 10.15 0.80
C LEU A 160 11.36 10.88 1.62
N ASP A 161 11.12 12.14 1.97
CA ASP A 161 12.07 12.94 2.75
C ASP A 161 12.25 12.34 4.16
N TRP A 162 11.17 12.09 4.87
CA TRP A 162 11.20 11.47 6.20
C TRP A 162 11.85 10.07 6.20
N GLN A 163 11.56 9.27 5.17
CA GLN A 163 12.13 7.94 5.06
C GLN A 163 13.64 7.99 4.83
N ALA A 164 14.11 8.94 4.03
CA ALA A 164 15.54 9.13 3.80
C ALA A 164 16.26 9.60 5.06
N GLU A 165 15.71 10.61 5.75
CA GLU A 165 16.24 11.08 7.05
C GLU A 165 16.31 9.97 8.08
N TRP A 166 15.21 9.18 8.20
CA TRP A 166 15.15 8.05 9.13
C TRP A 166 16.28 7.03 8.92
N ILE A 167 16.61 6.72 7.67
CA ILE A 167 17.69 5.77 7.33
C ILE A 167 19.07 6.40 7.58
N LEU A 168 19.27 7.68 7.22
CA LEU A 168 20.53 8.40 7.45
C LEU A 168 20.86 8.51 8.93
N ASP A 169 19.84 8.71 9.77
CA ASP A 169 19.98 8.82 11.23
C ASP A 169 20.10 7.45 11.93
N GLY A 170 20.13 6.35 11.17
CA GLY A 170 20.21 5.00 11.74
C GLY A 170 18.93 4.57 12.47
N GLY A 171 17.78 5.06 12.05
CA GLY A 171 16.49 4.77 12.64
C GLY A 171 16.19 3.27 12.70
N SER A 172 15.47 2.84 13.74
CA SER A 172 15.14 1.41 13.95
C SER A 172 14.23 0.85 12.87
N THR A 173 14.30 -0.45 12.65
CA THR A 173 13.45 -1.21 11.74
C THR A 173 12.64 -2.28 12.46
N LEU A 174 11.51 -2.70 11.90
CA LEU A 174 10.77 -3.88 12.37
C LEU A 174 11.37 -5.20 11.90
N ASN A 175 12.39 -5.17 11.05
CA ASN A 175 13.03 -6.36 10.45
C ASN A 175 12.01 -7.30 9.76
N LYS A 176 11.01 -6.74 9.13
CA LYS A 176 9.97 -7.47 8.38
C LYS A 176 9.99 -6.98 6.94
N PRO A 177 10.31 -7.82 5.96
CA PRO A 177 10.16 -7.45 4.55
C PRO A 177 8.68 -7.30 4.21
N THR A 178 8.37 -6.41 3.26
CA THR A 178 6.99 -6.21 2.80
C THR A 178 6.58 -7.22 1.72
N HIS A 179 7.55 -7.87 1.10
CA HIS A 179 7.33 -8.73 -0.08
C HIS A 179 6.59 -8.01 -1.21
N PHE A 180 6.78 -6.69 -1.34
CA PHE A 180 6.05 -5.88 -2.34
C PHE A 180 6.34 -6.31 -3.78
N GLU A 181 7.47 -6.96 -4.02
CA GLU A 181 7.87 -7.54 -5.30
C GLU A 181 7.18 -8.89 -5.61
N GLU A 182 6.56 -9.54 -4.61
CA GLU A 182 5.95 -10.86 -4.75
C GLU A 182 4.66 -10.81 -5.59
N ARG A 183 4.55 -11.70 -6.58
CA ARG A 183 3.41 -11.74 -7.51
C ARG A 183 2.75 -13.12 -7.63
N LYS A 184 3.34 -14.16 -7.04
CA LYS A 184 2.88 -15.55 -7.17
C LYS A 184 2.19 -16.08 -5.91
N GLY A 185 2.08 -15.25 -4.89
CA GLY A 185 1.46 -15.61 -3.61
C GLY A 185 2.35 -16.46 -2.70
N SER A 186 3.65 -16.43 -2.92
CA SER A 186 4.65 -17.11 -2.08
C SER A 186 5.13 -16.13 -0.99
N TYR A 187 4.68 -16.34 0.25
CA TYR A 187 5.05 -15.54 1.43
C TYR A 187 5.75 -16.40 2.47
#